data_87958f2a4575205f2619bba7494d29a9
#
_entry.id   87958f2a4575205f2619bba7494d29a9
#
_cell.length_a   1.000
_cell.length_b   1.000
_cell.length_c   1.000
_cell.angle_alpha   90.00
_cell.angle_beta   90.00
_cell.angle_gamma   90.00
#
_symmetry.space_group_name_H-M   'P 1'
#
loop_
_entity.id
_entity.type
_entity.pdbx_description
1 polymer ?
#
loop_
_entity_poly.entity_id
_entity_poly.type
_entity_poly.pdbx_seq_one_letter_code
_entity_poly.pdbx_strand_id
1 'polypeptide(L)'
;RCFFLASRAVTLGVAAELHHTVGMDHRPHRAAAQVGWDHDLTRAMLAEVVAREAALGSESVIDDLQAFSACQCRWLLRLSDDDLRRCPEFLLEDACTIPCELNSMKPDTLRRSKPSPDLLKLCARCLGATDTLVKSPHAREKLGKALYDLFLPVTAKDKTYTEKYMYRQPLQENAGNVDLLAN
;
A
#
# COMPACT_ATOMS: atom_id res chain seq x y z
N ARG A 1 -3.99 18.75 -14.64
CA ARG A 1 -3.90 19.33 -13.27
C ARG A 1 -4.86 18.64 -12.29
N CYS A 2 -6.14 18.42 -12.64
CA CYS A 2 -7.10 17.77 -11.75
C CYS A 2 -6.68 16.37 -11.30
N PHE A 3 -6.08 15.58 -12.19
CA PHE A 3 -5.56 14.24 -11.84
C PHE A 3 -4.52 14.28 -10.72
N PHE A 4 -3.58 15.22 -10.77
CA PHE A 4 -2.54 15.36 -9.75
C PHE A 4 -3.11 15.78 -8.39
N LEU A 5 -4.08 16.68 -8.41
CA LEU A 5 -4.77 17.11 -7.18
C LEU A 5 -5.60 15.97 -6.60
N ALA A 6 -6.31 15.21 -7.44
CA ALA A 6 -7.07 14.05 -7.00
C ALA A 6 -6.16 12.96 -6.42
N SER A 7 -5.03 12.65 -7.09
CA SER A 7 -4.03 11.72 -6.58
C SER A 7 -3.58 12.12 -5.18
N ARG A 8 -3.15 13.36 -5.02
CA ARG A 8 -2.66 13.86 -3.75
C ARG A 8 -3.73 13.92 -2.66
N ALA A 9 -4.96 14.32 -3.00
CA ALA A 9 -6.08 14.34 -2.07
C ALA A 9 -6.43 12.93 -1.56
N VAL A 10 -6.47 11.94 -2.44
CA VAL A 10 -6.72 10.55 -2.06
C VAL A 10 -5.59 10.03 -1.17
N THR A 11 -4.33 10.26 -1.54
CA THR A 11 -3.19 9.77 -0.76
C THR A 11 -3.10 10.45 0.60
N LEU A 12 -3.21 11.77 0.68
CA LEU A 12 -3.13 12.49 1.96
C LEU A 12 -4.36 12.27 2.85
N GLY A 13 -5.53 12.05 2.25
CA GLY A 13 -6.76 11.76 2.99
C GLY A 13 -6.88 10.28 3.34
N VAL A 14 -7.15 9.46 2.35
CA VAL A 14 -7.52 8.05 2.59
C VAL A 14 -6.34 7.21 3.06
N ALA A 15 -5.15 7.35 2.45
CA ALA A 15 -4.00 6.56 2.87
C ALA A 15 -3.52 6.95 4.28
N ALA A 16 -3.64 8.23 4.67
CA ALA A 16 -3.35 8.65 6.04
C ALA A 16 -4.34 8.04 7.04
N GLU A 17 -5.63 7.95 6.71
CA GLU A 17 -6.62 7.28 7.53
C GLU A 17 -6.40 5.76 7.64
N LEU A 18 -6.01 5.10 6.53
CA LEU A 18 -5.61 3.69 6.55
C LEU A 18 -4.43 3.47 7.48
N HIS A 19 -3.37 4.27 7.33
CA HIS A 19 -2.18 4.21 8.19
C HIS A 19 -2.52 4.45 9.66
N HIS A 20 -3.36 5.45 9.95
CA HIS A 20 -3.81 5.77 11.29
C HIS A 20 -4.62 4.62 11.90
N THR A 21 -5.50 3.99 11.12
CA THR A 21 -6.33 2.85 11.57
C THR A 21 -5.45 1.66 11.95
N VAL A 22 -4.47 1.31 11.12
CA VAL A 22 -3.49 0.25 11.43
C VAL A 22 -2.71 0.57 12.71
N GLY A 23 -2.29 1.82 12.90
CA GLY A 23 -1.57 2.26 14.10
C GLY A 23 -2.44 2.28 15.37
N MET A 24 -3.76 2.43 15.22
CA MET A 24 -4.71 2.47 16.35
C MET A 24 -5.01 1.10 16.95
N ASP A 25 -4.81 0.01 16.22
CA ASP A 25 -5.18 -1.36 16.64
C ASP A 25 -4.61 -1.76 18.02
N HIS A 26 -3.48 -1.16 18.42
CA HIS A 26 -2.87 -1.42 19.73
C HIS A 26 -3.38 -0.51 20.87
N ARG A 27 -4.13 0.55 20.58
CA ARG A 27 -4.58 1.51 21.61
C ARG A 27 -5.58 0.90 22.59
N PRO A 28 -6.64 0.18 22.15
CA PRO A 28 -7.55 -0.49 23.08
C PRO A 28 -6.84 -1.50 23.97
N HIS A 29 -5.88 -2.27 23.42
CA HIS A 29 -5.10 -3.24 24.20
C HIS A 29 -4.25 -2.57 25.29
N ARG A 30 -3.63 -1.43 24.98
CA ARG A 30 -2.87 -0.65 25.98
C ARG A 30 -3.77 -0.05 27.04
N ALA A 31 -4.91 0.48 26.66
CA ALA A 31 -5.90 1.01 27.59
C ALA A 31 -6.46 -0.11 28.50
N ALA A 32 -6.82 -1.26 27.92
CA ALA A 32 -7.30 -2.42 28.67
C ALA A 32 -6.28 -2.94 29.68
N ALA A 33 -5.00 -2.89 29.38
CA ALA A 33 -3.93 -3.27 30.30
C ALA A 33 -3.81 -2.32 31.51
N GLN A 34 -4.25 -1.07 31.37
CA GLN A 34 -4.20 -0.06 32.43
C GLN A 34 -5.49 0.00 33.26
N VAL A 35 -6.65 -0.01 32.61
CA VAL A 35 -7.94 0.24 33.26
C VAL A 35 -8.96 -0.89 33.11
N GLY A 36 -8.62 -1.94 32.37
CA GLY A 36 -9.50 -3.09 32.09
C GLY A 36 -10.34 -2.93 30.81
N TRP A 37 -10.79 -4.09 30.29
CA TRP A 37 -11.60 -4.15 29.06
C TRP A 37 -13.00 -3.54 29.21
N ASP A 38 -13.56 -3.59 30.41
CA ASP A 38 -14.91 -3.08 30.70
C ASP A 38 -14.95 -1.57 30.94
N HIS A 39 -13.80 -0.92 30.97
CA HIS A 39 -13.76 0.54 31.21
C HIS A 39 -14.25 1.30 29.96
N ASP A 40 -15.05 2.35 30.19
CA ASP A 40 -15.69 3.13 29.11
C ASP A 40 -14.70 3.70 28.11
N LEU A 41 -13.50 4.11 28.56
CA LEU A 41 -12.42 4.56 27.68
C LEU A 41 -11.97 3.45 26.71
N THR A 42 -11.78 2.24 27.21
CA THR A 42 -11.37 1.10 26.39
C THR A 42 -12.45 0.74 25.38
N ARG A 43 -13.72 0.73 25.81
CA ARG A 43 -14.87 0.49 24.93
C ARG A 43 -15.00 1.55 23.84
N ALA A 44 -14.83 2.84 24.20
CA ALA A 44 -14.89 3.94 23.24
C ALA A 44 -13.76 3.82 22.18
N MET A 45 -12.52 3.52 22.61
CA MET A 45 -11.39 3.31 21.70
C MET A 45 -11.62 2.10 20.78
N LEU A 46 -12.15 1.00 21.31
CA LEU A 46 -12.46 -0.18 20.53
C LEU A 46 -13.56 0.11 19.50
N ALA A 47 -14.61 0.81 19.90
CA ALA A 47 -15.70 1.21 19.00
C ALA A 47 -15.20 2.11 17.87
N GLU A 48 -14.28 3.04 18.15
CA GLU A 48 -13.67 3.89 17.14
C GLU A 48 -12.85 3.07 16.14
N VAL A 49 -12.01 2.14 16.59
CA VAL A 49 -11.23 1.25 15.72
C VAL A 49 -12.14 0.43 14.82
N VAL A 50 -13.15 -0.23 15.41
CA VAL A 50 -14.10 -1.07 14.68
C VAL A 50 -14.89 -0.26 13.64
N ALA A 51 -15.34 0.94 13.99
CA ALA A 51 -16.06 1.81 13.05
C ALA A 51 -15.19 2.24 11.86
N ARG A 52 -13.93 2.60 12.11
CA ARG A 52 -12.96 2.95 11.05
C ARG A 52 -12.64 1.74 10.16
N GLU A 53 -12.39 0.59 10.76
CA GLU A 53 -12.14 -0.64 10.01
C GLU A 53 -13.34 -1.03 9.15
N ALA A 54 -14.58 -0.90 9.66
CA ALA A 54 -15.78 -1.17 8.89
C ALA A 54 -15.94 -0.20 7.70
N ALA A 55 -15.63 1.08 7.91
CA ALA A 55 -15.73 2.10 6.88
C ALA A 55 -14.68 1.92 5.77
N LEU A 56 -13.40 1.74 6.16
CA LEU A 56 -12.28 1.65 5.22
C LEU A 56 -12.08 0.24 4.64
N GLY A 57 -12.48 -0.78 5.39
CA GLY A 57 -12.37 -2.19 5.01
C GLY A 57 -13.54 -2.71 4.19
N SER A 58 -14.49 -1.86 3.79
CA SER A 58 -15.58 -2.29 2.90
C SER A 58 -15.03 -2.67 1.53
N GLU A 59 -15.57 -3.75 0.93
CA GLU A 59 -15.11 -4.26 -0.37
C GLU A 59 -15.10 -3.17 -1.44
N SER A 60 -16.15 -2.37 -1.49
CA SER A 60 -16.29 -1.32 -2.50
C SER A 60 -15.19 -0.25 -2.37
N VAL A 61 -14.86 0.16 -1.14
CA VAL A 61 -13.79 1.15 -0.92
C VAL A 61 -12.42 0.59 -1.31
N ILE A 62 -12.16 -0.67 -0.95
CA ILE A 62 -10.90 -1.35 -1.30
C ILE A 62 -10.77 -1.47 -2.82
N ASP A 63 -11.82 -1.94 -3.50
CA ASP A 63 -11.84 -2.10 -4.95
C ASP A 63 -11.64 -0.75 -5.66
N ASP A 64 -12.29 0.31 -5.19
CA ASP A 64 -12.14 1.67 -5.74
C ASP A 64 -10.71 2.20 -5.54
N LEU A 65 -10.12 2.01 -4.38
CA LEU A 65 -8.74 2.40 -4.09
C LEU A 65 -7.73 1.65 -4.95
N GLN A 66 -7.96 0.36 -5.17
CA GLN A 66 -7.13 -0.45 -6.06
C GLN A 66 -7.27 -0.04 -7.52
N ALA A 67 -8.50 0.16 -7.98
CA ALA A 67 -8.77 0.63 -9.34
C ALA A 67 -8.12 2.00 -9.57
N PHE A 68 -8.17 2.89 -8.57
CA PHE A 68 -7.52 4.19 -8.62
C PHE A 68 -6.00 4.06 -8.71
N SER A 69 -5.37 3.25 -7.82
CA SER A 69 -3.93 2.99 -7.85
C SER A 69 -3.48 2.36 -9.17
N ALA A 70 -4.23 1.39 -9.69
CA ALA A 70 -3.96 0.78 -10.99
C ALA A 70 -4.06 1.81 -12.13
N CYS A 71 -5.01 2.73 -12.07
CA CYS A 71 -5.15 3.82 -13.03
C CYS A 71 -3.94 4.76 -12.99
N GLN A 72 -3.45 5.12 -11.79
CA GLN A 72 -2.24 5.92 -11.62
C GLN A 72 -1.02 5.23 -12.23
N CYS A 73 -0.81 3.95 -11.92
CA CYS A 73 0.30 3.17 -12.46
C CYS A 73 0.25 3.10 -14.00
N ARG A 74 -0.91 2.80 -14.58
CA ARG A 74 -1.09 2.78 -16.05
C ARG A 74 -0.78 4.12 -16.70
N TRP A 75 -1.21 5.20 -16.07
CA TRP A 75 -0.94 6.53 -16.59
C TRP A 75 0.57 6.82 -16.59
N LEU A 76 1.26 6.55 -15.47
CA LEU A 76 2.71 6.72 -15.34
C LEU A 76 3.48 5.84 -16.33
N LEU A 77 3.03 4.61 -16.57
CA LEU A 77 3.65 3.68 -17.54
C LEU A 77 3.54 4.15 -19.00
N ARG A 78 2.53 4.95 -19.32
CA ARG A 78 2.34 5.52 -20.68
C ARG A 78 3.22 6.72 -20.98
N LEU A 79 3.82 7.32 -19.97
CA LEU A 79 4.70 8.46 -20.13
C LEU A 79 6.03 8.00 -20.80
N SER A 80 6.58 8.87 -21.64
CA SER A 80 7.98 8.70 -22.07
C SER A 80 8.92 8.85 -20.87
N ASP A 81 10.16 8.40 -20.99
CA ASP A 81 11.15 8.55 -19.92
C ASP A 81 11.42 10.04 -19.60
N ASP A 82 11.39 10.89 -20.61
CA ASP A 82 11.58 12.33 -20.44
C ASP A 82 10.39 12.98 -19.72
N ASP A 83 9.17 12.57 -20.02
CA ASP A 83 7.98 13.04 -19.34
C ASP A 83 7.94 12.53 -17.89
N LEU A 84 8.32 11.27 -17.66
CA LEU A 84 8.36 10.68 -16.33
C LEU A 84 9.39 11.40 -15.44
N ARG A 85 10.55 11.78 -15.98
CA ARG A 85 11.56 12.60 -15.28
C ARG A 85 11.07 13.99 -14.89
N ARG A 86 10.10 14.53 -15.63
CA ARG A 86 9.49 15.85 -15.38
C ARG A 86 8.26 15.75 -14.47
N CYS A 87 7.75 14.56 -14.24
CA CYS A 87 6.65 14.35 -13.32
C CYS A 87 7.05 14.70 -11.89
N PRO A 88 6.16 15.31 -11.11
CA PRO A 88 6.36 15.47 -9.68
C PRO A 88 6.58 14.10 -9.02
N GLU A 89 7.64 13.97 -8.23
CA GLU A 89 8.03 12.70 -7.58
C GLU A 89 6.93 12.12 -6.69
N PHE A 90 6.14 12.98 -6.07
CA PHE A 90 5.04 12.54 -5.23
C PHE A 90 4.02 11.65 -5.96
N LEU A 91 3.93 11.69 -7.29
CA LEU A 91 3.03 10.81 -8.05
C LEU A 91 3.50 9.35 -8.02
N LEU A 92 4.82 9.13 -8.02
CA LEU A 92 5.40 7.79 -7.87
C LEU A 92 5.19 7.28 -6.43
N GLU A 93 5.39 8.17 -5.45
CA GLU A 93 5.15 7.85 -4.04
C GLU A 93 3.67 7.52 -3.80
N ASP A 94 2.75 8.34 -4.29
CA ASP A 94 1.31 8.16 -4.15
C ASP A 94 0.84 6.83 -4.77
N ALA A 95 1.38 6.47 -5.94
CA ALA A 95 1.05 5.20 -6.60
C ALA A 95 1.45 3.97 -5.77
N CYS A 96 2.48 4.08 -4.92
CA CYS A 96 2.93 3.01 -4.02
C CYS A 96 2.22 3.02 -2.67
N THR A 97 1.83 4.20 -2.18
CA THR A 97 1.35 4.37 -0.80
C THR A 97 0.06 3.61 -0.56
N ILE A 98 -0.96 3.79 -1.41
CA ILE A 98 -2.25 3.12 -1.23
C ILE A 98 -2.13 1.59 -1.20
N PRO A 99 -1.47 0.93 -2.17
CA PRO A 99 -1.29 -0.52 -2.13
C PRO A 99 -0.52 -1.00 -0.88
N CYS A 100 0.50 -0.26 -0.44
CA CYS A 100 1.25 -0.60 0.77
C CYS A 100 0.41 -0.49 2.03
N GLU A 101 -0.40 0.57 2.17
CA GLU A 101 -1.28 0.74 3.33
C GLU A 101 -2.40 -0.32 3.33
N LEU A 102 -3.01 -0.61 2.18
CA LEU A 102 -3.98 -1.71 2.06
C LEU A 102 -3.35 -3.05 2.45
N ASN A 103 -2.08 -3.30 2.07
CA ASN A 103 -1.35 -4.50 2.46
C ASN A 103 -1.03 -4.54 3.97
N SER A 104 -1.03 -3.42 4.66
CA SER A 104 -0.78 -3.32 6.10
C SER A 104 -2.05 -3.50 6.94
N MET A 105 -3.23 -3.50 6.34
CA MET A 105 -4.50 -3.78 6.99
C MET A 105 -4.64 -5.26 7.36
N LYS A 106 -5.66 -5.60 8.16
CA LYS A 106 -5.89 -6.97 8.62
C LYS A 106 -6.03 -7.99 7.49
N PRO A 107 -5.61 -9.24 7.72
CA PRO A 107 -5.53 -10.32 6.74
C PRO A 107 -6.82 -10.58 5.94
N ASP A 108 -7.98 -10.45 6.57
CA ASP A 108 -9.27 -10.72 5.92
C ASP A 108 -9.62 -9.69 4.84
N THR A 109 -9.15 -8.46 5.00
CA THR A 109 -9.27 -7.41 4.01
C THR A 109 -8.34 -7.66 2.82
N LEU A 110 -7.16 -8.23 3.08
CA LEU A 110 -6.10 -8.46 2.10
C LEU A 110 -6.32 -9.66 1.16
N ARG A 111 -7.10 -10.66 1.58
CA ARG A 111 -7.43 -11.82 0.73
C ARG A 111 -8.07 -11.42 -0.60
N ARG A 112 -8.59 -10.20 -0.69
CA ARG A 112 -9.32 -9.67 -1.83
C ARG A 112 -8.51 -8.69 -2.66
N SER A 113 -7.48 -8.08 -2.07
CA SER A 113 -6.74 -6.99 -2.70
C SER A 113 -5.41 -7.44 -3.30
N LYS A 114 -5.46 -8.01 -4.52
CA LYS A 114 -4.23 -8.32 -5.26
C LYS A 114 -3.58 -7.03 -5.74
N PRO A 115 -2.26 -6.82 -5.49
CA PRO A 115 -1.57 -5.67 -6.05
C PRO A 115 -1.62 -5.70 -7.57
N SER A 116 -1.81 -4.52 -8.17
CA SER A 116 -1.90 -4.40 -9.62
C SER A 116 -0.58 -4.82 -10.30
N PRO A 117 -0.63 -5.63 -11.37
CA PRO A 117 0.56 -5.93 -12.17
C PRO A 117 1.18 -4.66 -12.78
N ASP A 118 0.40 -3.61 -12.98
CA ASP A 118 0.91 -2.32 -13.47
C ASP A 118 1.84 -1.65 -12.44
N LEU A 119 1.60 -1.86 -11.13
CA LEU A 119 2.51 -1.39 -10.09
C LEU A 119 3.87 -2.11 -10.16
N LEU A 120 3.85 -3.44 -10.34
CA LEU A 120 5.09 -4.22 -10.51
C LEU A 120 5.92 -3.72 -11.71
N LYS A 121 5.25 -3.52 -12.86
CA LYS A 121 5.90 -2.96 -14.05
C LYS A 121 6.48 -1.57 -13.82
N LEU A 122 5.73 -0.71 -13.11
CA LEU A 122 6.19 0.63 -12.78
C LEU A 122 7.42 0.59 -11.87
N CYS A 123 7.40 -0.23 -10.82
CA CYS A 123 8.55 -0.43 -9.94
C CYS A 123 9.76 -0.97 -10.71
N ALA A 124 9.57 -1.98 -11.55
CA ALA A 124 10.64 -2.56 -12.37
C ALA A 124 11.25 -1.54 -13.33
N ARG A 125 10.41 -0.75 -14.03
CA ARG A 125 10.86 0.31 -14.93
C ARG A 125 11.65 1.39 -14.19
N CYS A 126 11.15 1.86 -13.06
CA CYS A 126 11.77 2.97 -12.31
C CYS A 126 13.04 2.55 -11.57
N LEU A 127 13.12 1.32 -11.06
CA LEU A 127 14.27 0.81 -10.31
C LEU A 127 15.32 0.17 -11.24
N GLY A 128 14.90 -0.46 -12.34
CA GLY A 128 15.77 -1.09 -13.32
C GLY A 128 16.48 -0.09 -14.25
N ALA A 129 15.89 1.09 -14.47
CA ALA A 129 16.56 2.15 -15.17
C ALA A 129 17.76 2.67 -14.34
N THR A 130 18.89 2.89 -14.99
CA THR A 130 20.04 3.56 -14.36
C THR A 130 19.56 4.88 -13.73
N ASP A 131 20.31 5.43 -12.78
CA ASP A 131 19.98 6.57 -11.88
C ASP A 131 19.33 7.82 -12.52
N THR A 132 19.04 7.76 -13.81
CA THR A 132 18.55 8.88 -14.60
C THR A 132 17.03 9.04 -14.58
N LEU A 133 16.25 7.97 -14.32
CA LEU A 133 14.78 8.04 -14.43
C LEU A 133 14.14 8.59 -13.16
N VAL A 134 14.51 8.05 -12.00
CA VAL A 134 14.04 8.52 -10.69
C VAL A 134 15.25 8.93 -9.87
N LYS A 135 15.45 10.24 -9.72
CA LYS A 135 16.63 10.81 -9.05
C LYS A 135 16.51 10.81 -7.53
N SER A 136 15.30 10.93 -7.01
CA SER A 136 15.05 11.01 -5.57
C SER A 136 15.34 9.67 -4.89
N PRO A 137 16.27 9.63 -3.92
CA PRO A 137 16.50 8.44 -3.11
C PRO A 137 15.23 8.02 -2.35
N HIS A 138 14.42 8.99 -1.92
CA HIS A 138 13.18 8.74 -1.19
C HIS A 138 12.12 8.06 -2.08
N ALA A 139 11.91 8.54 -3.31
CA ALA A 139 11.01 7.90 -4.25
C ALA A 139 11.49 6.47 -4.62
N ARG A 140 12.80 6.27 -4.80
CA ARG A 140 13.40 4.94 -5.02
C ARG A 140 13.19 4.01 -3.83
N GLU A 141 13.35 4.51 -2.61
CA GLU A 141 13.07 3.75 -1.38
C GLU A 141 11.60 3.30 -1.32
N LYS A 142 10.65 4.19 -1.61
CA LYS A 142 9.22 3.88 -1.64
C LYS A 142 8.88 2.82 -2.68
N LEU A 143 9.43 2.93 -3.89
CA LEU A 143 9.27 1.93 -4.95
C LEU A 143 9.88 0.57 -4.54
N GLY A 144 11.08 0.58 -3.96
CA GLY A 144 11.75 -0.63 -3.45
C GLY A 144 10.98 -1.29 -2.33
N LYS A 145 10.45 -0.48 -1.40
CA LYS A 145 9.59 -0.96 -0.32
C LYS A 145 8.30 -1.58 -0.86
N ALA A 146 7.63 -0.93 -1.82
CA ALA A 146 6.43 -1.47 -2.44
C ALA A 146 6.71 -2.80 -3.16
N LEU A 147 7.83 -2.89 -3.88
CA LEU A 147 8.25 -4.15 -4.53
C LEU A 147 8.47 -5.25 -3.48
N TYR A 148 9.19 -4.94 -2.41
CA TYR A 148 9.46 -5.88 -1.33
C TYR A 148 8.17 -6.31 -0.61
N ASP A 149 7.36 -5.35 -0.18
CA ASP A 149 6.18 -5.61 0.66
C ASP A 149 5.05 -6.33 -0.08
N LEU A 150 4.91 -6.09 -1.39
CA LEU A 150 3.76 -6.56 -2.15
C LEU A 150 4.06 -7.78 -3.03
N PHE A 151 5.30 -7.94 -3.50
CA PHE A 151 5.61 -8.91 -4.54
C PHE A 151 6.66 -9.95 -4.16
N LEU A 152 7.54 -9.66 -3.18
CA LEU A 152 8.55 -10.63 -2.79
C LEU A 152 7.98 -11.64 -1.77
N PRO A 153 8.36 -12.94 -1.89
CA PRO A 153 7.93 -13.95 -0.94
C PRO A 153 8.55 -13.70 0.43
N VAL A 154 7.75 -13.92 1.46
CA VAL A 154 8.23 -13.85 2.83
C VAL A 154 9.06 -15.09 3.14
N THR A 155 10.30 -14.91 3.58
CA THR A 155 11.14 -16.02 3.99
C THR A 155 10.71 -16.58 5.35
N ALA A 156 10.98 -17.88 5.60
CA ALA A 156 10.59 -18.55 6.84
C ALA A 156 11.19 -17.91 8.11
N LYS A 157 12.28 -17.14 7.98
CA LYS A 157 12.90 -16.40 9.09
C LYS A 157 12.09 -15.18 9.53
N ASP A 158 11.28 -14.64 8.64
CA ASP A 158 10.44 -13.49 8.93
C ASP A 158 9.07 -13.85 9.52
N LYS A 159 8.83 -15.17 9.80
CA LYS A 159 7.53 -15.64 10.30
C LYS A 159 7.08 -14.97 11.59
N THR A 160 7.99 -14.68 12.52
CA THR A 160 7.67 -13.98 13.78
C THR A 160 7.23 -12.53 13.55
N TYR A 161 7.74 -11.89 12.51
CA TYR A 161 7.31 -10.54 12.09
C TYR A 161 6.07 -10.62 11.21
N THR A 162 5.90 -11.74 10.50
CA THR A 162 4.87 -11.96 9.46
C THR A 162 3.58 -12.57 9.98
N GLU A 163 3.57 -13.23 11.15
CA GLU A 163 2.31 -13.58 11.82
C GLU A 163 1.44 -12.35 12.10
N LYS A 164 2.07 -11.18 12.17
CA LYS A 164 1.42 -9.89 12.32
C LYS A 164 1.00 -9.24 10.98
N TYR A 165 1.53 -9.74 9.83
CA TYR A 165 1.34 -9.14 8.50
C TYR A 165 1.16 -10.24 7.42
N MET A 166 0.35 -11.22 7.65
CA MET A 166 0.43 -12.59 7.15
C MET A 166 -0.12 -12.88 5.75
N TYR A 167 -0.17 -11.98 4.78
CA TYR A 167 -0.62 -12.41 3.42
C TYR A 167 0.13 -11.71 2.28
N ARG A 168 1.44 -11.95 2.22
CA ARG A 168 2.18 -11.73 0.96
C ARG A 168 1.94 -12.92 0.06
N GLN A 169 1.35 -12.71 -1.10
CA GLN A 169 1.30 -13.75 -2.12
C GLN A 169 2.72 -14.00 -2.66
N PRO A 170 3.18 -15.24 -2.72
CA PRO A 170 4.46 -15.54 -3.36
C PRO A 170 4.44 -15.12 -4.84
N LEU A 171 5.59 -14.69 -5.34
CA LEU A 171 5.78 -14.35 -6.76
C LEU A 171 5.33 -15.49 -7.69
N GLN A 172 5.36 -16.75 -7.19
CA GLN A 172 4.90 -17.91 -7.93
C GLN A 172 3.39 -17.90 -8.25
N GLU A 173 2.55 -17.29 -7.40
CA GLU A 173 1.13 -17.09 -7.72
C GLU A 173 0.90 -15.96 -8.72
N ASN A 174 1.91 -15.09 -8.88
CA ASN A 174 1.98 -14.03 -9.87
C ASN A 174 2.92 -14.40 -11.04
N ALA A 175 3.20 -15.70 -11.27
CA ALA A 175 4.15 -16.18 -12.28
C ALA A 175 3.85 -15.63 -13.70
N GLY A 176 2.58 -15.39 -14.03
CA GLY A 176 2.20 -14.68 -15.25
C GLY A 176 2.70 -13.23 -15.34
N ASN A 177 3.20 -12.65 -14.23
CA ASN A 177 3.75 -11.30 -14.20
C ASN A 177 5.29 -11.30 -14.30
N VAL A 178 5.95 -12.42 -14.04
CA VAL A 178 7.43 -12.53 -14.12
C VAL A 178 7.91 -12.49 -15.55
N ASP A 179 7.15 -13.06 -16.48
CA ASP A 179 7.45 -12.99 -17.92
C ASP A 179 7.37 -11.55 -18.47
N LEU A 180 6.78 -10.62 -17.71
CA LEU A 180 6.70 -9.21 -18.09
C LEU A 180 7.96 -8.40 -17.75
N LEU A 181 8.87 -8.97 -16.96
CA LEU A 181 10.17 -8.35 -16.62
C LEU A 181 11.27 -8.75 -17.62
N ALA A 182 11.00 -9.78 -18.44
CA ALA A 182 11.96 -10.33 -19.40
C ALA A 182 11.83 -9.73 -20.82
N ASN A 183 10.84 -8.90 -21.09
CA ASN A 183 10.63 -8.14 -22.32
C ASN A 183 10.69 -6.65 -22.03
#